data_00b8fdf2c5692be917173d1e9c642b50
#
_entry.id   00b8fdf2c5692be917173d1e9c642b50
#
_cell.length_a   1.000
_cell.length_b   1.000
_cell.length_c   1.000
_cell.angle_alpha   90.00
_cell.angle_beta   90.00
_cell.angle_gamma   90.00
#
_symmetry.space_group_name_H-M   'P 1'
#
loop_
_entity.id
_entity.type
_entity.pdbx_description
1 polymer ?
#
loop_
_entity_poly.entity_id
_entity_poly.type
_entity_poly.pdbx_seq_one_letter_code
_entity_poly.pdbx_strand_id
1 'polypeptide(L)'
;MDPKSTATDIARRLQEAGHTAYFAGGCVRDELLGLHPHDYDIATSAKPVEVQKLFPHTQAVGAHFGVILVMEHAHAFEVATFRSDHEYLDGRRPEMVTFSTPEEDATRRDFTINGMFHDPVAEKFIDFVGGQADLQSRTLRAIGDPAARFREDKLRLLRAIRFAARFDYDIEPRTWDAIRAHAADLHAVSAERMREELVKILVHPSRLRGFDLLDKSGLLKEVLPEIEALKGCEQPPQFHPEGDVFVHTRAMLALLPPEAPAALVLAVLFHDIGKPPTFRYHADEDRIRFSGHDRVGAAMTEKVMERLRFSRHDTDRVAEAVRQHMVFKDVQNMRTAKLKRFMARGGFAEELELHRVDCQSSHGALDNYDFLKAKAEEFANEPLIPPPLLTGRDLIALGWKPGPHFGPILETIQTAQLEGTLTTPEEALVWLNQNHPQPPV
;
A
#
# COMPACT_ATOMS: atom_id res chain seq x y z
N MET A 1 6.54 1.89 30.66
CA MET A 1 5.61 0.84 31.12
C MET A 1 5.12 0.12 29.89
N ASP A 2 4.89 -1.18 29.97
CA ASP A 2 4.35 -1.95 28.85
C ASP A 2 2.92 -1.49 28.53
N PRO A 3 2.54 -1.33 27.24
CA PRO A 3 1.20 -0.89 26.84
C PRO A 3 0.06 -1.73 27.46
N LYS A 4 0.23 -3.06 27.53
CA LYS A 4 -0.78 -3.95 28.15
C LYS A 4 -0.98 -3.62 29.63
N SER A 5 0.11 -3.45 30.37
CA SER A 5 0.04 -3.12 31.80
C SER A 5 -0.67 -1.78 32.03
N THR A 6 -0.36 -0.77 31.20
CA THR A 6 -1.02 0.55 31.31
C THR A 6 -2.50 0.47 30.95
N ALA A 7 -2.87 -0.27 29.89
CA ALA A 7 -4.28 -0.46 29.53
C ALA A 7 -5.05 -1.23 30.64
N THR A 8 -4.39 -2.23 31.29
CA THR A 8 -4.96 -2.95 32.44
C THR A 8 -5.21 -2.02 33.62
N ASP A 9 -4.30 -1.08 33.90
CA ASP A 9 -4.48 -0.08 34.96
C ASP A 9 -5.61 0.88 34.66
N ILE A 10 -5.79 1.29 33.40
CA ILE A 10 -6.94 2.10 32.97
C ILE A 10 -8.25 1.33 33.20
N ALA A 11 -8.31 0.05 32.75
CA ALA A 11 -9.49 -0.78 32.95
C ALA A 11 -9.80 -0.98 34.44
N ARG A 12 -8.79 -1.24 35.29
CA ARG A 12 -8.94 -1.39 36.74
C ARG A 12 -9.51 -0.12 37.38
N ARG A 13 -8.97 1.06 37.06
CA ARG A 13 -9.47 2.34 37.59
C ARG A 13 -10.93 2.60 37.23
N LEU A 14 -11.35 2.23 36.02
CA LEU A 14 -12.75 2.31 35.60
C LEU A 14 -13.61 1.34 36.42
N GLN A 15 -13.15 0.10 36.67
CA GLN A 15 -13.87 -0.91 37.47
C GLN A 15 -13.96 -0.48 38.93
N GLU A 16 -12.91 0.04 39.54
CA GLU A 16 -12.89 0.59 40.90
C GLU A 16 -13.85 1.76 41.08
N ALA A 17 -14.10 2.53 40.00
CA ALA A 17 -15.10 3.59 39.96
C ALA A 17 -16.55 3.09 39.76
N GLY A 18 -16.73 1.77 39.68
CA GLY A 18 -18.06 1.12 39.56
C GLY A 18 -18.52 0.92 38.13
N HIS A 19 -17.65 1.06 37.15
CA HIS A 19 -17.95 0.85 35.73
C HIS A 19 -17.48 -0.54 35.26
N THR A 20 -18.18 -1.13 34.32
CA THR A 20 -17.67 -2.27 33.53
C THR A 20 -16.57 -1.75 32.57
N ALA A 21 -15.43 -2.42 32.50
CA ALA A 21 -14.36 -2.06 31.55
C ALA A 21 -13.62 -3.32 31.09
N TYR A 22 -13.47 -3.50 29.79
CA TYR A 22 -12.87 -4.65 29.15
C TYR A 22 -11.96 -4.21 28.01
N PHE A 23 -10.93 -5.00 27.68
CA PHE A 23 -10.29 -4.93 26.37
C PHE A 23 -11.29 -5.40 25.31
N ALA A 24 -11.20 -4.85 24.09
CA ALA A 24 -12.18 -5.09 23.04
C ALA A 24 -11.54 -5.18 21.64
N GLY A 25 -12.14 -5.96 20.77
CA GLY A 25 -11.79 -5.96 19.36
C GLY A 25 -10.49 -6.68 19.01
N GLY A 26 -9.60 -5.99 18.28
CA GLY A 26 -8.39 -6.57 17.71
C GLY A 26 -7.42 -7.16 18.72
N CYS A 27 -7.21 -6.48 19.84
CA CYS A 27 -6.30 -6.96 20.89
C CYS A 27 -6.76 -8.27 21.51
N VAL A 28 -8.06 -8.46 21.75
CA VAL A 28 -8.63 -9.68 22.32
C VAL A 28 -8.44 -10.87 21.38
N ARG A 29 -8.71 -10.68 20.09
CA ARG A 29 -8.43 -11.69 19.07
C ARG A 29 -6.95 -12.05 19.03
N ASP A 30 -6.07 -11.05 18.99
CA ASP A 30 -4.63 -11.25 18.85
C ASP A 30 -4.07 -11.96 20.10
N GLU A 31 -4.54 -11.63 21.32
CA GLU A 31 -4.21 -12.37 22.54
C GLU A 31 -4.64 -13.85 22.49
N LEU A 32 -5.87 -14.12 22.05
CA LEU A 32 -6.37 -15.50 21.90
C LEU A 32 -5.59 -16.31 20.85
N LEU A 33 -4.99 -15.63 19.86
CA LEU A 33 -4.12 -16.24 18.86
C LEU A 33 -2.66 -16.37 19.34
N GLY A 34 -2.32 -15.90 20.55
CA GLY A 34 -0.95 -15.87 21.05
C GLY A 34 -0.05 -14.84 20.36
N LEU A 35 -0.65 -13.87 19.68
CA LEU A 35 0.04 -12.73 19.06
C LEU A 35 0.20 -11.59 20.07
N HIS A 36 1.15 -10.70 19.83
CA HIS A 36 1.32 -9.49 20.64
C HIS A 36 0.52 -8.33 20.01
N PRO A 37 -0.57 -7.84 20.65
CA PRO A 37 -1.30 -6.68 20.18
C PRO A 37 -0.41 -5.42 20.18
N HIS A 38 -0.56 -4.59 19.16
CA HIS A 38 0.10 -3.28 19.11
C HIS A 38 -0.65 -2.23 19.93
N ASP A 39 -1.99 -2.29 19.89
CA ASP A 39 -2.88 -1.34 20.54
C ASP A 39 -3.88 -2.10 21.41
N TYR A 40 -4.29 -1.49 22.54
CA TYR A 40 -5.29 -2.03 23.45
C TYR A 40 -6.47 -1.06 23.54
N ASP A 41 -7.57 -1.40 22.86
CA ASP A 41 -8.83 -0.68 22.95
C ASP A 41 -9.61 -1.10 24.19
N ILE A 42 -10.15 -0.14 24.93
CA ILE A 42 -10.94 -0.38 26.14
C ILE A 42 -12.39 -0.01 25.86
N ALA A 43 -13.30 -0.94 26.10
CA ALA A 43 -14.73 -0.69 26.06
C ALA A 43 -15.29 -0.66 27.48
N THR A 44 -16.15 0.32 27.80
CA THR A 44 -16.62 0.58 29.16
C THR A 44 -18.08 1.01 29.23
N SER A 45 -18.72 0.81 30.37
CA SER A 45 -20.03 1.41 30.69
C SER A 45 -19.93 2.89 31.09
N ALA A 46 -18.72 3.40 31.39
CA ALA A 46 -18.50 4.82 31.70
C ALA A 46 -18.78 5.69 30.48
N LYS A 47 -19.57 6.76 30.67
CA LYS A 47 -19.81 7.78 29.64
C LYS A 47 -18.59 8.68 29.45
N PRO A 48 -18.43 9.36 28.31
CA PRO A 48 -17.29 10.22 28.03
C PRO A 48 -16.94 11.19 29.17
N VAL A 49 -17.94 11.83 29.77
CA VAL A 49 -17.73 12.77 30.88
C VAL A 49 -17.20 12.09 32.14
N GLU A 50 -17.58 10.83 32.37
CA GLU A 50 -17.12 10.04 33.52
C GLU A 50 -15.68 9.59 33.31
N VAL A 51 -15.31 9.16 32.08
CA VAL A 51 -13.92 8.87 31.69
C VAL A 51 -13.05 10.11 31.90
N GLN A 52 -13.48 11.28 31.42
CA GLN A 52 -12.71 12.52 31.57
C GLN A 52 -12.53 12.96 33.04
N LYS A 53 -13.46 12.64 33.90
CA LYS A 53 -13.32 12.90 35.36
C LYS A 53 -12.30 11.99 36.03
N LEU A 54 -12.20 10.73 35.58
CA LEU A 54 -11.27 9.75 36.13
C LEU A 54 -9.83 9.92 35.64
N PHE A 55 -9.66 10.44 34.42
CA PHE A 55 -8.35 10.59 33.79
C PHE A 55 -8.06 12.05 33.47
N PRO A 56 -7.00 12.65 34.05
CA PRO A 56 -6.72 14.09 33.88
C PRO A 56 -6.21 14.43 32.47
N HIS A 57 -5.59 13.49 31.78
CA HIS A 57 -5.03 13.71 30.44
C HIS A 57 -5.84 12.96 29.39
N THR A 58 -6.84 13.63 28.82
CA THR A 58 -7.74 13.06 27.82
C THR A 58 -7.89 13.97 26.60
N GLN A 59 -8.18 13.36 25.44
CA GLN A 59 -8.56 14.07 24.23
C GLN A 59 -9.90 13.54 23.71
N ALA A 60 -10.83 14.45 23.42
CA ALA A 60 -12.16 14.13 22.93
C ALA A 60 -12.16 13.98 21.40
N VAL A 61 -11.61 12.90 20.87
CA VAL A 61 -11.49 12.66 19.40
C VAL A 61 -12.82 12.18 18.79
N GLY A 62 -13.70 11.60 19.60
CA GLY A 62 -14.99 11.08 19.15
C GLY A 62 -16.02 11.05 20.27
N ALA A 63 -16.01 12.06 21.16
CA ALA A 63 -16.89 12.10 22.35
C ALA A 63 -18.39 11.99 22.01
N HIS A 64 -18.80 12.55 20.85
CA HIS A 64 -20.18 12.40 20.36
C HIS A 64 -20.56 10.95 20.07
N PHE A 65 -19.57 10.12 19.69
CA PHE A 65 -19.73 8.70 19.45
C PHE A 65 -19.25 7.82 20.63
N GLY A 66 -19.00 8.43 21.78
CA GLY A 66 -18.60 7.72 22.98
C GLY A 66 -17.12 7.38 23.12
N VAL A 67 -16.21 7.95 22.28
CA VAL A 67 -14.77 7.63 22.29
C VAL A 67 -13.95 8.76 22.90
N ILE A 68 -13.13 8.44 23.89
CA ILE A 68 -12.15 9.32 24.54
C ILE A 68 -10.76 8.68 24.42
N LEU A 69 -9.76 9.45 23.99
CA LEU A 69 -8.36 9.05 24.12
C LEU A 69 -7.85 9.40 25.52
N VAL A 70 -7.40 8.39 26.24
CA VAL A 70 -6.71 8.53 27.53
C VAL A 70 -5.21 8.49 27.27
N MET A 71 -4.51 9.58 27.69
CA MET A 71 -3.06 9.71 27.52
C MET A 71 -2.36 9.29 28.81
N GLU A 72 -1.70 8.12 28.80
CA GLU A 72 -0.95 7.60 29.95
C GLU A 72 0.43 7.10 29.50
N HIS A 73 1.50 7.46 30.22
CA HIS A 73 2.87 7.02 29.97
C HIS A 73 3.34 7.17 28.51
N ALA A 74 3.04 8.32 27.87
CA ALA A 74 3.34 8.63 26.47
C ALA A 74 2.62 7.75 25.43
N HIS A 75 1.61 6.99 25.83
CA HIS A 75 0.73 6.22 24.94
C HIS A 75 -0.68 6.80 24.95
N ALA A 76 -1.40 6.65 23.83
CA ALA A 76 -2.81 7.00 23.71
C ALA A 76 -3.64 5.70 23.68
N PHE A 77 -4.64 5.62 24.57
CA PHE A 77 -5.55 4.47 24.64
C PHE A 77 -6.96 4.92 24.27
N GLU A 78 -7.59 4.20 23.34
CA GLU A 78 -9.00 4.43 23.03
C GLU A 78 -9.88 3.82 24.11
N VAL A 79 -10.66 4.69 24.80
CA VAL A 79 -11.67 4.27 25.78
C VAL A 79 -13.03 4.61 25.19
N ALA A 80 -13.76 3.58 24.79
CA ALA A 80 -15.06 3.69 24.13
C ALA A 80 -16.20 3.26 25.05
N THR A 81 -17.23 4.07 25.19
CA THR A 81 -18.45 3.68 25.88
C THR A 81 -19.20 2.61 25.08
N PHE A 82 -19.67 1.53 25.75
CA PHE A 82 -20.54 0.53 25.11
C PHE A 82 -21.74 1.20 24.47
N ARG A 83 -22.02 0.86 23.22
CA ARG A 83 -23.10 1.48 22.47
C ARG A 83 -23.80 0.51 21.52
N SER A 84 -25.05 0.80 21.21
CA SER A 84 -25.76 0.33 20.05
C SER A 84 -25.85 1.44 19.02
N ASP A 85 -25.71 1.08 17.76
CA ASP A 85 -25.73 2.02 16.64
C ASP A 85 -27.14 1.99 16.01
N HIS A 86 -27.74 3.17 15.75
CA HIS A 86 -29.04 3.30 15.13
C HIS A 86 -28.90 4.03 13.80
N GLU A 87 -29.63 3.59 12.78
CA GLU A 87 -29.73 4.13 11.45
C GLU A 87 -28.43 4.66 10.82
N TYR A 88 -28.04 4.03 9.72
CA TYR A 88 -26.87 4.42 8.92
C TYR A 88 -27.35 5.01 7.59
N LEU A 89 -27.50 6.34 7.50
CA LEU A 89 -27.95 6.98 6.24
C LEU A 89 -26.84 7.08 5.21
N ASP A 90 -25.59 7.30 5.66
CA ASP A 90 -24.43 7.46 4.77
C ASP A 90 -23.62 6.16 4.55
N GLY A 91 -24.08 5.03 5.15
CA GLY A 91 -23.38 3.74 5.10
C GLY A 91 -22.01 3.74 5.79
N ARG A 92 -21.79 4.65 6.78
CA ARG A 92 -20.54 4.75 7.56
C ARG A 92 -20.75 5.06 9.04
N ARG A 93 -21.56 6.09 9.33
CA ARG A 93 -21.74 6.59 10.70
C ARG A 93 -23.20 6.45 11.11
N PRO A 94 -23.46 5.91 12.30
CA PRO A 94 -24.80 5.96 12.84
C PRO A 94 -25.17 7.43 13.07
N GLU A 95 -26.39 7.82 12.77
CA GLU A 95 -26.89 9.17 13.09
C GLU A 95 -26.98 9.39 14.60
N MET A 96 -27.33 8.35 15.33
CA MET A 96 -27.42 8.35 16.78
C MET A 96 -26.77 7.11 17.36
N VAL A 97 -26.09 7.27 18.46
CA VAL A 97 -25.61 6.18 19.31
C VAL A 97 -26.37 6.20 20.63
N THR A 98 -26.80 5.05 21.08
CA THR A 98 -27.35 4.87 22.42
C THR A 98 -26.35 4.06 23.23
N PHE A 99 -25.97 4.57 24.41
CA PHE A 99 -25.12 3.82 25.32
C PHE A 99 -25.84 2.58 25.81
N SER A 100 -25.15 1.46 25.79
CA SER A 100 -25.79 0.15 25.89
C SER A 100 -24.96 -0.83 26.73
N THR A 101 -25.27 -2.11 26.59
CA THR A 101 -24.59 -3.22 27.27
C THR A 101 -23.40 -3.74 26.46
N PRO A 102 -22.46 -4.49 27.08
CA PRO A 102 -21.39 -5.17 26.36
C PRO A 102 -21.91 -6.11 25.26
N GLU A 103 -23.02 -6.79 25.47
CA GLU A 103 -23.64 -7.71 24.52
C GLU A 103 -24.12 -6.97 23.26
N GLU A 104 -24.81 -5.86 23.44
CA GLU A 104 -25.25 -5.01 22.32
C GLU A 104 -24.07 -4.39 21.57
N ASP A 105 -23.01 -3.97 22.29
CA ASP A 105 -21.78 -3.47 21.66
C ASP A 105 -21.06 -4.56 20.85
N ALA A 106 -21.05 -5.82 21.34
CA ALA A 106 -20.52 -6.95 20.57
C ALA A 106 -21.28 -7.16 19.26
N THR A 107 -22.61 -7.10 19.31
CA THR A 107 -23.47 -7.44 18.17
C THR A 107 -23.43 -6.41 17.05
N ARG A 108 -23.04 -5.15 17.30
CA ARG A 108 -22.87 -4.13 16.25
C ARG A 108 -21.53 -4.20 15.50
N ARG A 109 -20.57 -5.00 15.99
CA ARG A 109 -19.24 -5.12 15.39
C ARG A 109 -19.30 -5.86 14.04
N ASP A 110 -18.17 -5.92 13.33
CA ASP A 110 -18.11 -6.48 11.99
C ASP A 110 -18.12 -8.02 11.96
N PHE A 111 -17.15 -8.63 12.61
CA PHE A 111 -16.93 -10.08 12.56
C PHE A 111 -16.85 -10.67 13.97
N THR A 112 -17.29 -11.93 14.12
CA THR A 112 -17.31 -12.64 15.39
C THR A 112 -15.96 -12.61 16.11
N ILE A 113 -14.87 -12.80 15.36
CA ILE A 113 -13.49 -12.78 15.88
C ILE A 113 -13.05 -11.42 16.45
N ASN A 114 -13.77 -10.35 16.12
CA ASN A 114 -13.53 -8.98 16.62
C ASN A 114 -14.61 -8.53 17.62
N GLY A 115 -15.62 -9.37 17.88
CA GLY A 115 -16.75 -9.05 18.75
C GLY A 115 -16.59 -9.53 20.20
N MET A 116 -15.42 -9.98 20.57
CA MET A 116 -15.12 -10.49 21.91
C MET A 116 -14.53 -9.42 22.83
N PHE A 117 -14.63 -9.68 24.14
CA PHE A 117 -14.01 -8.86 25.17
C PHE A 117 -13.10 -9.71 26.06
N HIS A 118 -12.18 -9.03 26.74
CA HIS A 118 -11.33 -9.60 27.78
C HIS A 118 -11.34 -8.69 29.00
N ASP A 119 -11.77 -9.22 30.13
CA ASP A 119 -11.59 -8.56 31.43
C ASP A 119 -10.14 -8.76 31.89
N PRO A 120 -9.28 -7.74 31.80
CA PRO A 120 -7.86 -7.91 32.11
C PRO A 120 -7.58 -7.98 33.63
N VAL A 121 -8.56 -7.67 34.48
CA VAL A 121 -8.44 -7.72 35.95
C VAL A 121 -8.87 -9.09 36.47
N ALA A 122 -9.98 -9.60 35.93
CA ALA A 122 -10.46 -10.95 36.25
C ALA A 122 -9.84 -12.05 35.39
N GLU A 123 -9.01 -11.69 34.40
CA GLU A 123 -8.38 -12.58 33.42
C GLU A 123 -9.39 -13.50 32.72
N LYS A 124 -10.55 -12.93 32.34
CA LYS A 124 -11.67 -13.68 31.76
C LYS A 124 -12.05 -13.18 30.38
N PHE A 125 -12.07 -14.08 29.39
CA PHE A 125 -12.62 -13.78 28.06
C PHE A 125 -14.15 -13.89 28.09
N ILE A 126 -14.80 -12.92 27.40
CA ILE A 126 -16.27 -12.79 27.33
C ILE A 126 -16.64 -12.79 25.85
N ASP A 127 -17.46 -13.72 25.43
CA ASP A 127 -17.87 -13.95 24.07
C ASP A 127 -19.38 -14.08 23.93
N PHE A 128 -20.02 -13.07 23.35
CA PHE A 128 -21.47 -13.04 23.11
C PHE A 128 -21.83 -13.46 21.67
N VAL A 129 -20.83 -13.63 20.78
CA VAL A 129 -21.04 -13.76 19.34
C VAL A 129 -20.45 -15.02 18.73
N GLY A 130 -19.82 -15.86 19.53
CA GLY A 130 -19.21 -17.13 19.09
C GLY A 130 -17.83 -16.96 18.44
N GLY A 131 -17.14 -15.86 18.75
CA GLY A 131 -15.83 -15.53 18.17
C GLY A 131 -14.73 -16.52 18.51
N GLN A 132 -14.73 -17.10 19.75
CA GLN A 132 -13.74 -18.11 20.14
C GLN A 132 -13.88 -19.39 19.30
N ALA A 133 -15.10 -19.84 19.04
CA ALA A 133 -15.35 -21.00 18.19
C ALA A 133 -14.90 -20.75 16.74
N ASP A 134 -15.17 -19.57 16.21
CA ASP A 134 -14.74 -19.17 14.86
C ASP A 134 -13.21 -18.99 14.76
N LEU A 135 -12.52 -18.52 15.81
CA LEU A 135 -11.06 -18.54 15.88
C LEU A 135 -10.49 -19.96 15.82
N GLN A 136 -11.06 -20.88 16.58
CA GLN A 136 -10.62 -22.28 16.60
C GLN A 136 -10.84 -22.99 15.26
N SER A 137 -12.00 -22.73 14.62
CA SER A 137 -12.34 -23.29 13.31
C SER A 137 -11.72 -22.54 12.13
N ARG A 138 -10.95 -21.47 12.38
CA ARG A 138 -10.37 -20.59 11.35
C ARG A 138 -11.42 -20.05 10.37
N THR A 139 -12.54 -19.62 10.91
CA THR A 139 -13.69 -19.13 10.13
C THR A 139 -13.86 -17.62 10.31
N LEU A 140 -13.99 -16.89 9.22
CA LEU A 140 -14.39 -15.47 9.23
C LEU A 140 -15.89 -15.39 9.01
N ARG A 141 -16.63 -14.96 10.03
CA ARG A 141 -18.08 -14.82 10.01
C ARG A 141 -18.52 -13.41 10.38
N ALA A 142 -19.42 -12.82 9.60
CA ALA A 142 -20.09 -11.58 9.98
C ALA A 142 -21.05 -11.83 11.16
N ILE A 143 -21.15 -10.87 12.08
CA ILE A 143 -22.03 -10.97 13.23
C ILE A 143 -23.48 -10.76 12.78
N GLY A 144 -24.38 -11.70 13.14
CA GLY A 144 -25.78 -11.62 12.81
C GLY A 144 -26.11 -11.87 11.33
N ASP A 145 -26.86 -10.97 10.70
CA ASP A 145 -27.16 -11.05 9.27
C ASP A 145 -26.08 -10.35 8.45
N PRO A 146 -25.29 -11.08 7.61
CA PRO A 146 -24.22 -10.50 6.83
C PRO A 146 -24.66 -9.37 5.90
N ALA A 147 -25.82 -9.51 5.26
CA ALA A 147 -26.33 -8.48 4.34
C ALA A 147 -26.67 -7.18 5.08
N ALA A 148 -27.24 -7.27 6.28
CA ALA A 148 -27.48 -6.10 7.13
C ALA A 148 -26.16 -5.44 7.54
N ARG A 149 -25.17 -6.24 7.97
CA ARG A 149 -23.83 -5.73 8.36
C ARG A 149 -23.11 -4.98 7.24
N PHE A 150 -23.19 -5.47 5.99
CA PHE A 150 -22.58 -4.79 4.83
C PHE A 150 -23.34 -3.54 4.40
N ARG A 151 -24.67 -3.51 4.59
CA ARG A 151 -25.46 -2.27 4.35
C ARG A 151 -25.12 -1.15 5.33
N GLU A 152 -24.83 -1.47 6.58
CA GLU A 152 -24.44 -0.50 7.62
C GLU A 152 -23.09 0.17 7.32
N ASP A 153 -22.05 -0.61 7.06
CA ASP A 153 -20.75 -0.10 6.62
C ASP A 153 -20.19 -0.98 5.50
N LYS A 154 -20.27 -0.47 4.29
CA LYS A 154 -19.84 -1.16 3.07
C LYS A 154 -18.34 -1.44 3.03
N LEU A 155 -17.52 -0.70 3.82
CA LEU A 155 -16.09 -1.00 3.95
C LEU A 155 -15.85 -2.38 4.57
N ARG A 156 -16.81 -2.92 5.32
CA ARG A 156 -16.73 -4.29 5.90
C ARG A 156 -16.54 -5.35 4.81
N LEU A 157 -16.93 -5.09 3.55
CA LEU A 157 -16.65 -5.96 2.40
C LEU A 157 -15.13 -6.14 2.20
N LEU A 158 -14.36 -5.06 2.13
CA LEU A 158 -12.89 -5.11 1.99
C LEU A 158 -12.22 -5.62 3.28
N ARG A 159 -12.75 -5.25 4.44
CA ARG A 159 -12.28 -5.75 5.74
C ARG A 159 -12.40 -7.27 5.84
N ALA A 160 -13.50 -7.87 5.32
CA ALA A 160 -13.65 -9.32 5.26
C ALA A 160 -12.51 -9.98 4.48
N ILE A 161 -12.21 -9.47 3.30
CA ILE A 161 -11.09 -9.96 2.48
C ILE A 161 -9.77 -9.83 3.23
N ARG A 162 -9.52 -8.66 3.84
CA ARG A 162 -8.31 -8.42 4.60
C ARG A 162 -8.12 -9.38 5.76
N PHE A 163 -9.14 -9.60 6.57
CA PHE A 163 -9.04 -10.52 7.71
C PHE A 163 -8.92 -11.97 7.27
N ALA A 164 -9.70 -12.41 6.28
CA ALA A 164 -9.60 -13.75 5.73
C ALA A 164 -8.20 -14.04 5.17
N ALA A 165 -7.61 -13.08 4.43
CA ALA A 165 -6.27 -13.21 3.92
C ALA A 165 -5.20 -13.17 5.02
N ARG A 166 -5.28 -12.20 5.95
CA ARG A 166 -4.29 -11.99 7.02
C ARG A 166 -4.16 -13.19 7.96
N PHE A 167 -5.28 -13.80 8.34
CA PHE A 167 -5.32 -14.90 9.31
C PHE A 167 -5.36 -16.28 8.65
N ASP A 168 -5.41 -16.32 7.32
CA ASP A 168 -5.60 -17.56 6.55
C ASP A 168 -6.88 -18.30 6.98
N TYR A 169 -7.98 -17.56 7.05
CA TYR A 169 -9.30 -18.06 7.44
C TYR A 169 -10.20 -18.25 6.23
N ASP A 170 -11.05 -19.26 6.29
CA ASP A 170 -12.15 -19.41 5.33
C ASP A 170 -13.31 -18.49 5.70
N ILE A 171 -13.90 -17.88 4.67
CA ILE A 171 -15.08 -17.04 4.88
C ILE A 171 -16.31 -17.94 4.94
N GLU A 172 -17.12 -17.76 6.01
CA GLU A 172 -18.37 -18.51 6.18
C GLU A 172 -19.27 -18.32 4.95
N PRO A 173 -19.94 -19.40 4.44
CA PRO A 173 -20.67 -19.35 3.17
C PRO A 173 -21.70 -18.22 3.06
N ARG A 174 -22.52 -17.97 4.08
CA ARG A 174 -23.51 -16.88 4.05
C ARG A 174 -22.85 -15.50 4.00
N THR A 175 -21.73 -15.35 4.71
CA THR A 175 -20.91 -14.13 4.69
C THR A 175 -20.31 -13.93 3.30
N TRP A 176 -19.79 -15.00 2.68
CA TRP A 176 -19.23 -14.96 1.34
C TRP A 176 -20.28 -14.59 0.27
N ASP A 177 -21.45 -15.22 0.33
CA ASP A 177 -22.53 -14.92 -0.61
C ASP A 177 -23.01 -13.48 -0.48
N ALA A 178 -23.08 -12.95 0.75
CA ALA A 178 -23.41 -11.56 0.98
C ALA A 178 -22.32 -10.59 0.45
N ILE A 179 -21.02 -10.92 0.58
CA ILE A 179 -19.94 -10.12 -0.01
C ILE A 179 -20.14 -10.02 -1.52
N ARG A 180 -20.39 -11.13 -2.20
CA ARG A 180 -20.59 -11.16 -3.64
C ARG A 180 -21.84 -10.39 -4.07
N ALA A 181 -22.92 -10.53 -3.34
CA ALA A 181 -24.18 -9.84 -3.63
C ALA A 181 -24.09 -8.32 -3.47
N HIS A 182 -23.26 -7.85 -2.54
CA HIS A 182 -23.10 -6.44 -2.21
C HIS A 182 -21.79 -5.80 -2.74
N ALA A 183 -21.04 -6.49 -3.60
CA ALA A 183 -19.76 -5.98 -4.11
C ALA A 183 -19.88 -4.58 -4.76
N ALA A 184 -20.91 -4.35 -5.56
CA ALA A 184 -21.16 -3.07 -6.22
C ALA A 184 -21.49 -1.91 -5.24
N ASP A 185 -21.97 -2.21 -4.03
CA ASP A 185 -22.26 -1.20 -3.02
C ASP A 185 -20.98 -0.48 -2.53
N LEU A 186 -19.79 -1.03 -2.84
CA LEU A 186 -18.51 -0.47 -2.44
C LEU A 186 -18.28 0.95 -2.98
N HIS A 187 -18.93 1.32 -4.10
CA HIS A 187 -18.86 2.69 -4.64
C HIS A 187 -19.38 3.79 -3.70
N ALA A 188 -20.15 3.44 -2.67
CA ALA A 188 -20.59 4.38 -1.65
C ALA A 188 -19.51 4.65 -0.56
N VAL A 189 -18.41 3.92 -0.56
CA VAL A 189 -17.29 4.12 0.38
C VAL A 189 -16.37 5.21 -0.15
N SER A 190 -15.85 6.07 0.73
CA SER A 190 -14.87 7.08 0.32
C SER A 190 -13.59 6.45 -0.20
N ALA A 191 -12.99 7.08 -1.21
CA ALA A 191 -11.79 6.59 -1.88
C ALA A 191 -10.61 6.37 -0.91
N GLU A 192 -10.47 7.25 0.09
CA GLU A 192 -9.44 7.15 1.11
C GLU A 192 -9.57 5.87 1.94
N ARG A 193 -10.78 5.55 2.40
CA ARG A 193 -11.04 4.32 3.17
C ARG A 193 -10.83 3.07 2.32
N MET A 194 -11.26 3.07 1.06
CA MET A 194 -11.00 1.98 0.11
C MET A 194 -9.51 1.77 -0.10
N ARG A 195 -8.75 2.86 -0.36
CA ARG A 195 -7.30 2.83 -0.50
C ARG A 195 -6.62 2.20 0.72
N GLU A 196 -6.97 2.64 1.92
CA GLU A 196 -6.35 2.14 3.15
C GLU A 196 -6.54 0.63 3.33
N GLU A 197 -7.74 0.12 3.11
CA GLU A 197 -7.99 -1.33 3.19
C GLU A 197 -7.30 -2.09 2.05
N LEU A 198 -7.36 -1.57 0.82
CA LEU A 198 -6.69 -2.16 -0.35
C LEU A 198 -5.17 -2.26 -0.13
N VAL A 199 -4.53 -1.19 0.33
CA VAL A 199 -3.08 -1.20 0.63
C VAL A 199 -2.77 -2.22 1.72
N LYS A 200 -3.56 -2.29 2.81
CA LYS A 200 -3.38 -3.28 3.88
C LYS A 200 -3.52 -4.72 3.37
N ILE A 201 -4.37 -4.97 2.37
CA ILE A 201 -4.51 -6.31 1.74
C ILE A 201 -3.26 -6.62 0.92
N LEU A 202 -2.86 -5.70 0.06
CA LEU A 202 -1.84 -5.93 -0.97
C LEU A 202 -0.39 -5.91 -0.44
N VAL A 203 -0.12 -5.13 0.62
CA VAL A 203 1.23 -5.04 1.22
C VAL A 203 1.50 -6.20 2.19
N HIS A 204 0.46 -6.83 2.72
CA HIS A 204 0.62 -7.95 3.66
C HIS A 204 1.30 -9.17 2.98
N PRO A 205 2.10 -9.97 3.70
CA PRO A 205 2.70 -11.19 3.14
C PRO A 205 1.70 -12.17 2.50
N SER A 206 0.46 -12.21 2.98
CA SER A 206 -0.65 -12.98 2.38
C SER A 206 -1.33 -12.29 1.18
N ARG A 207 -0.67 -11.33 0.54
CA ARG A 207 -1.21 -10.51 -0.56
C ARG A 207 -1.83 -11.32 -1.70
N LEU A 208 -1.22 -12.45 -2.02
CA LEU A 208 -1.73 -13.31 -3.09
C LEU A 208 -3.12 -13.87 -2.76
N ARG A 209 -3.31 -14.36 -1.53
CA ARG A 209 -4.63 -14.80 -1.05
C ARG A 209 -5.62 -13.62 -1.04
N GLY A 210 -5.18 -12.44 -0.59
CA GLY A 210 -5.99 -11.23 -0.63
C GLY A 210 -6.43 -10.85 -2.02
N PHE A 211 -5.51 -10.87 -2.99
CA PHE A 211 -5.78 -10.62 -4.40
C PHE A 211 -6.78 -11.63 -4.99
N ASP A 212 -6.56 -12.93 -4.73
CA ASP A 212 -7.45 -13.99 -5.18
C ASP A 212 -8.86 -13.87 -4.59
N LEU A 213 -8.98 -13.46 -3.32
CA LEU A 213 -10.27 -13.23 -2.68
C LEU A 213 -10.98 -11.97 -3.22
N LEU A 214 -10.24 -10.89 -3.48
CA LEU A 214 -10.77 -9.69 -4.16
C LEU A 214 -11.35 -10.05 -5.54
N ASP A 215 -10.62 -10.86 -6.29
CA ASP A 215 -11.05 -11.32 -7.62
C ASP A 215 -12.31 -12.17 -7.54
N LYS A 216 -12.26 -13.27 -6.77
CA LYS A 216 -13.36 -14.24 -6.65
C LYS A 216 -14.65 -13.65 -6.06
N SER A 217 -14.54 -12.62 -5.25
CA SER A 217 -15.68 -11.92 -4.66
C SER A 217 -16.34 -10.90 -5.60
N GLY A 218 -15.66 -10.51 -6.70
CA GLY A 218 -16.07 -9.43 -7.59
C GLY A 218 -15.70 -8.04 -7.09
N LEU A 219 -15.08 -7.92 -5.90
CA LEU A 219 -14.66 -6.61 -5.37
C LEU A 219 -13.51 -6.01 -6.18
N LEU A 220 -12.65 -6.84 -6.78
CA LEU A 220 -11.53 -6.37 -7.60
C LEU A 220 -11.99 -5.46 -8.72
N LYS A 221 -13.02 -5.88 -9.45
CA LYS A 221 -13.56 -5.12 -10.58
C LYS A 221 -14.21 -3.78 -10.15
N GLU A 222 -14.72 -3.72 -8.92
CA GLU A 222 -15.34 -2.49 -8.40
C GLU A 222 -14.27 -1.46 -7.93
N VAL A 223 -13.14 -1.94 -7.41
CA VAL A 223 -12.05 -1.06 -6.92
C VAL A 223 -11.04 -0.75 -8.02
N LEU A 224 -10.65 -1.76 -8.78
CA LEU A 224 -9.59 -1.73 -9.80
C LEU A 224 -10.06 -2.37 -11.12
N PRO A 225 -11.04 -1.77 -11.82
CA PRO A 225 -11.52 -2.28 -13.11
C PRO A 225 -10.41 -2.39 -14.15
N GLU A 226 -9.33 -1.61 -14.01
CA GLU A 226 -8.15 -1.66 -14.87
C GLU A 226 -7.42 -3.00 -14.74
N ILE A 227 -7.41 -3.61 -13.56
CA ILE A 227 -6.83 -4.94 -13.32
C ILE A 227 -7.77 -6.03 -13.82
N GLU A 228 -9.07 -5.88 -13.65
CA GLU A 228 -10.06 -6.80 -14.23
C GLU A 228 -9.93 -6.88 -15.76
N ALA A 229 -9.63 -5.75 -16.42
CA ALA A 229 -9.43 -5.68 -17.87
C ALA A 229 -8.18 -6.44 -18.39
N LEU A 230 -7.30 -6.90 -17.50
CA LEU A 230 -6.14 -7.72 -17.88
C LEU A 230 -6.54 -9.17 -18.19
N LYS A 231 -7.69 -9.63 -17.71
CA LYS A 231 -8.21 -10.97 -17.97
C LYS A 231 -8.52 -11.15 -19.45
N GLY A 232 -8.03 -12.24 -20.02
CA GLY A 232 -8.18 -12.54 -21.44
C GLY A 232 -7.35 -11.65 -22.38
N CYS A 233 -6.52 -10.74 -21.85
CA CYS A 233 -5.53 -10.03 -22.65
C CYS A 233 -4.37 -10.96 -22.97
N GLU A 234 -4.46 -11.66 -24.12
CA GLU A 234 -3.47 -12.63 -24.56
C GLU A 234 -2.11 -11.99 -24.80
N GLN A 235 -1.05 -12.75 -24.51
CA GLN A 235 0.35 -12.36 -24.70
C GLN A 235 1.07 -13.34 -25.62
N PRO A 236 2.21 -12.94 -26.26
CA PRO A 236 2.99 -13.88 -27.07
C PRO A 236 3.52 -15.03 -26.19
N PRO A 237 3.12 -16.30 -26.44
CA PRO A 237 3.46 -17.44 -25.58
C PRO A 237 4.97 -17.71 -25.46
N GLN A 238 5.77 -17.28 -26.44
CA GLN A 238 7.23 -17.42 -26.40
C GLN A 238 7.90 -16.55 -25.31
N PHE A 239 7.23 -15.49 -24.84
CA PHE A 239 7.73 -14.62 -23.78
C PHE A 239 6.93 -14.76 -22.48
N HIS A 240 5.66 -15.21 -22.60
CA HIS A 240 4.71 -15.31 -21.50
C HIS A 240 4.00 -16.67 -21.52
N PRO A 241 4.73 -17.77 -21.23
CA PRO A 241 4.15 -19.12 -21.19
C PRO A 241 3.15 -19.30 -20.05
N GLU A 242 3.15 -18.40 -19.06
CA GLU A 242 2.28 -18.43 -17.88
C GLU A 242 0.81 -18.10 -18.18
N GLY A 243 0.51 -17.41 -19.29
CA GLY A 243 -0.86 -17.11 -19.71
C GLY A 243 -1.10 -15.65 -20.08
N ASP A 244 -2.32 -15.17 -19.80
CA ASP A 244 -2.72 -13.77 -20.05
C ASP A 244 -2.07 -12.78 -19.07
N VAL A 245 -2.28 -11.47 -19.32
CA VAL A 245 -1.67 -10.41 -18.50
C VAL A 245 -2.12 -10.48 -17.03
N PHE A 246 -3.35 -10.91 -16.75
CA PHE A 246 -3.86 -11.07 -15.38
C PHE A 246 -3.11 -12.18 -14.62
N VAL A 247 -2.94 -13.33 -15.26
CA VAL A 247 -2.20 -14.47 -14.70
C VAL A 247 -0.74 -14.10 -14.46
N HIS A 248 -0.11 -13.39 -15.41
CA HIS A 248 1.23 -12.84 -15.26
C HIS A 248 1.35 -11.91 -14.04
N THR A 249 0.48 -10.89 -13.94
CA THR A 249 0.46 -9.93 -12.82
C THR A 249 0.29 -10.66 -11.46
N ARG A 250 -0.60 -11.66 -11.43
CA ARG A 250 -0.80 -12.50 -10.24
C ARG A 250 0.47 -13.28 -9.86
N ALA A 251 1.17 -13.85 -10.84
CA ALA A 251 2.42 -14.57 -10.62
C ALA A 251 3.52 -13.66 -10.08
N MET A 252 3.63 -12.43 -10.60
CA MET A 252 4.56 -11.42 -10.08
C MET A 252 4.28 -11.06 -8.61
N LEU A 253 3.02 -10.88 -8.22
CA LEU A 253 2.65 -10.62 -6.82
C LEU A 253 3.10 -11.75 -5.87
N ALA A 254 3.11 -13.00 -6.35
CA ALA A 254 3.59 -14.15 -5.58
C ALA A 254 5.12 -14.15 -5.36
N LEU A 255 5.87 -13.55 -6.29
CA LEU A 255 7.35 -13.49 -6.26
C LEU A 255 7.90 -12.31 -5.44
N LEU A 256 7.04 -11.39 -5.01
CA LEU A 256 7.46 -10.26 -4.17
C LEU A 256 7.90 -10.72 -2.78
N PRO A 257 8.96 -10.10 -2.21
CA PRO A 257 9.36 -10.38 -0.83
C PRO A 257 8.23 -10.06 0.16
N PRO A 258 8.15 -10.74 1.32
CA PRO A 258 7.10 -10.49 2.31
C PRO A 258 6.95 -9.02 2.69
N GLU A 259 8.07 -8.32 2.91
CA GLU A 259 8.14 -6.92 3.33
C GLU A 259 8.21 -5.94 2.14
N ALA A 260 7.65 -6.28 0.98
CA ALA A 260 7.65 -5.41 -0.18
C ALA A 260 6.98 -4.07 0.12
N PRO A 261 7.61 -2.92 -0.17
CA PRO A 261 7.02 -1.61 0.06
C PRO A 261 5.80 -1.38 -0.85
N ALA A 262 4.85 -0.58 -0.39
CA ALA A 262 3.61 -0.31 -1.11
C ALA A 262 3.84 0.17 -2.55
N ALA A 263 4.83 1.02 -2.78
CA ALA A 263 5.16 1.52 -4.11
C ALA A 263 5.55 0.39 -5.08
N LEU A 264 6.34 -0.57 -4.64
CA LEU A 264 6.71 -1.74 -5.44
C LEU A 264 5.50 -2.64 -5.73
N VAL A 265 4.68 -2.93 -4.71
CA VAL A 265 3.49 -3.77 -4.88
C VAL A 265 2.51 -3.15 -5.88
N LEU A 266 2.28 -1.84 -5.77
CA LEU A 266 1.42 -1.10 -6.71
C LEU A 266 2.04 -1.00 -8.11
N ALA A 267 3.36 -0.83 -8.21
CA ALA A 267 4.05 -0.84 -9.49
C ALA A 267 3.91 -2.21 -10.20
N VAL A 268 4.08 -3.31 -9.47
CA VAL A 268 3.82 -4.68 -9.99
C VAL A 268 2.37 -4.82 -10.44
N LEU A 269 1.41 -4.32 -9.64
CA LEU A 269 0.00 -4.43 -9.97
C LEU A 269 -0.36 -3.64 -11.24
N PHE A 270 0.28 -2.49 -11.48
CA PHE A 270 -0.09 -1.57 -12.56
C PHE A 270 0.86 -1.58 -13.76
N HIS A 271 2.00 -2.31 -13.74
CA HIS A 271 3.01 -2.20 -14.80
C HIS A 271 2.44 -2.44 -16.21
N ASP A 272 1.49 -3.34 -16.32
CA ASP A 272 0.93 -3.81 -17.58
C ASP A 272 -0.54 -3.39 -17.85
N ILE A 273 -1.13 -2.50 -17.05
CA ILE A 273 -2.51 -2.03 -17.27
C ILE A 273 -2.69 -1.29 -18.62
N GLY A 274 -1.60 -0.87 -19.23
CA GLY A 274 -1.59 -0.29 -20.57
C GLY A 274 -1.67 -1.31 -21.71
N LYS A 275 -1.52 -2.62 -21.47
CA LYS A 275 -1.55 -3.64 -22.51
C LYS A 275 -2.91 -3.78 -23.19
N PRO A 276 -4.06 -3.88 -22.49
CA PRO A 276 -5.34 -4.01 -23.15
C PRO A 276 -5.66 -2.87 -24.16
N PRO A 277 -5.51 -1.57 -23.83
CA PRO A 277 -5.79 -0.51 -24.78
C PRO A 277 -4.76 -0.40 -25.92
N THR A 278 -3.59 -0.99 -25.78
CA THR A 278 -2.52 -0.96 -26.80
C THR A 278 -2.37 -2.28 -27.56
N PHE A 279 -3.24 -3.24 -27.30
CA PHE A 279 -3.26 -4.53 -27.98
C PHE A 279 -3.38 -4.35 -29.50
N ARG A 280 -2.45 -4.96 -30.27
CA ARG A 280 -2.51 -5.04 -31.73
C ARG A 280 -2.01 -6.40 -32.17
N TYR A 281 -2.83 -7.09 -32.95
CA TYR A 281 -2.41 -8.31 -33.63
C TYR A 281 -1.91 -7.95 -35.05
N HIS A 282 -0.67 -8.30 -35.34
CA HIS A 282 -0.03 -8.11 -36.65
C HIS A 282 -0.11 -9.41 -37.43
N ALA A 283 -1.11 -9.50 -38.32
CA ALA A 283 -1.38 -10.73 -39.09
C ALA A 283 -0.20 -11.13 -39.99
N ASP A 284 0.53 -10.18 -40.55
CA ASP A 284 1.70 -10.43 -41.41
C ASP A 284 2.87 -11.11 -40.67
N GLU A 285 2.96 -10.93 -39.34
CA GLU A 285 4.01 -11.48 -38.50
C GLU A 285 3.50 -12.58 -37.57
N ASP A 286 2.19 -12.87 -37.60
CA ASP A 286 1.50 -13.73 -36.64
C ASP A 286 1.89 -13.38 -35.18
N ARG A 287 1.81 -12.08 -34.84
CA ARG A 287 2.37 -11.58 -33.59
C ARG A 287 1.51 -10.53 -32.93
N ILE A 288 1.33 -10.67 -31.59
CA ILE A 288 0.74 -9.65 -30.72
C ILE A 288 1.82 -8.65 -30.31
N ARG A 289 1.49 -7.36 -30.34
CA ARG A 289 2.34 -6.25 -29.88
C ARG A 289 1.54 -5.29 -29.00
N PHE A 290 2.23 -4.65 -28.05
CA PHE A 290 1.70 -3.66 -27.10
C PHE A 290 2.54 -2.37 -27.13
N SER A 291 2.73 -1.79 -28.31
CA SER A 291 3.61 -0.63 -28.47
C SER A 291 3.18 0.56 -27.64
N GLY A 292 4.05 1.02 -26.73
CA GLY A 292 3.79 2.17 -25.85
C GLY A 292 2.90 1.89 -24.64
N HIS A 293 2.67 0.62 -24.29
CA HIS A 293 1.88 0.24 -23.11
C HIS A 293 2.48 0.80 -21.80
N ASP A 294 3.79 0.95 -21.73
CA ASP A 294 4.52 1.57 -20.64
C ASP A 294 4.04 3.01 -20.37
N ARG A 295 3.96 3.84 -21.44
CA ARG A 295 3.48 5.23 -21.34
C ARG A 295 1.98 5.33 -21.09
N VAL A 296 1.20 4.52 -21.80
CA VAL A 296 -0.26 4.46 -21.60
C VAL A 296 -0.58 3.96 -20.20
N GLY A 297 0.11 2.90 -19.75
CA GLY A 297 0.00 2.34 -18.41
C GLY A 297 0.34 3.35 -17.31
N ALA A 298 1.43 4.12 -17.48
CA ALA A 298 1.80 5.18 -16.54
C ALA A 298 0.70 6.24 -16.41
N ALA A 299 0.14 6.72 -17.54
CA ALA A 299 -0.95 7.69 -17.52
C ALA A 299 -2.26 7.11 -16.92
N MET A 300 -2.53 5.81 -17.10
CA MET A 300 -3.63 5.12 -16.44
C MET A 300 -3.37 4.98 -14.93
N THR A 301 -2.14 4.66 -14.53
CA THR A 301 -1.71 4.57 -13.12
C THR A 301 -1.94 5.89 -12.40
N GLU A 302 -1.55 7.02 -12.99
CA GLU A 302 -1.82 8.36 -12.43
C GLU A 302 -3.30 8.55 -12.13
N LYS A 303 -4.18 8.20 -13.07
CA LYS A 303 -5.66 8.33 -12.91
C LYS A 303 -6.21 7.41 -11.82
N VAL A 304 -5.73 6.16 -11.74
CA VAL A 304 -6.13 5.20 -10.69
C VAL A 304 -5.71 5.70 -9.32
N MET A 305 -4.46 6.15 -9.19
CA MET A 305 -3.91 6.65 -7.93
C MET A 305 -4.64 7.94 -7.48
N GLU A 306 -4.95 8.86 -8.40
CA GLU A 306 -5.77 10.05 -8.13
C GLU A 306 -7.20 9.68 -7.70
N ARG A 307 -7.86 8.75 -8.41
CA ARG A 307 -9.20 8.24 -8.06
C ARG A 307 -9.23 7.67 -6.64
N LEU A 308 -8.17 6.96 -6.25
CA LEU A 308 -8.01 6.39 -4.91
C LEU A 308 -7.39 7.35 -3.89
N ARG A 309 -7.18 8.64 -4.25
CA ARG A 309 -6.66 9.66 -3.35
C ARG A 309 -5.30 9.33 -2.73
N PHE A 310 -4.39 8.76 -3.50
CA PHE A 310 -2.99 8.65 -3.10
C PHE A 310 -2.30 10.03 -3.07
N SER A 311 -1.19 10.13 -2.36
CA SER A 311 -0.38 11.34 -2.36
C SER A 311 0.24 11.56 -3.75
N ARG A 312 0.55 12.82 -4.09
CA ARG A 312 1.25 13.13 -5.35
C ARG A 312 2.59 12.42 -5.43
N HIS A 313 3.34 12.38 -4.32
CA HIS A 313 4.62 11.69 -4.21
C HIS A 313 4.50 10.20 -4.55
N ASP A 314 3.53 9.49 -3.97
CA ASP A 314 3.31 8.07 -4.24
C ASP A 314 2.87 7.84 -5.69
N THR A 315 1.98 8.70 -6.20
CA THR A 315 1.50 8.65 -7.58
C THR A 315 2.66 8.79 -8.57
N ASP A 316 3.51 9.80 -8.40
CA ASP A 316 4.66 10.04 -9.29
C ASP A 316 5.64 8.86 -9.24
N ARG A 317 5.91 8.31 -8.05
CA ARG A 317 6.81 7.17 -7.86
C ARG A 317 6.32 5.90 -8.57
N VAL A 318 5.05 5.54 -8.38
CA VAL A 318 4.47 4.33 -8.99
C VAL A 318 4.33 4.51 -10.50
N ALA A 319 3.83 5.66 -10.96
CA ALA A 319 3.69 5.94 -12.40
C ALA A 319 5.04 5.96 -13.12
N GLU A 320 6.10 6.47 -12.48
CA GLU A 320 7.44 6.44 -13.05
C GLU A 320 7.98 5.00 -13.16
N ALA A 321 7.78 4.16 -12.13
CA ALA A 321 8.15 2.75 -12.20
C ALA A 321 7.45 2.03 -13.37
N VAL A 322 6.15 2.28 -13.57
CA VAL A 322 5.39 1.76 -14.72
C VAL A 322 5.95 2.29 -16.04
N ARG A 323 6.31 3.59 -16.13
CA ARG A 323 6.88 4.20 -17.34
C ARG A 323 8.23 3.61 -17.71
N GLN A 324 9.03 3.22 -16.72
CA GLN A 324 10.41 2.79 -16.89
C GLN A 324 10.59 1.27 -17.01
N HIS A 325 9.56 0.44 -16.70
CA HIS A 325 9.75 -1.01 -16.61
C HIS A 325 10.32 -1.63 -17.89
N MET A 326 9.97 -1.09 -19.06
CA MET A 326 10.50 -1.57 -20.36
C MET A 326 11.92 -1.12 -20.68
N VAL A 327 12.47 -0.12 -19.96
CA VAL A 327 13.82 0.41 -20.22
C VAL A 327 14.90 -0.60 -19.82
N PHE A 328 14.59 -1.47 -18.86
CA PHE A 328 15.52 -2.47 -18.34
C PHE A 328 16.02 -3.47 -19.39
N LYS A 329 15.26 -3.73 -20.45
CA LYS A 329 15.66 -4.63 -21.54
C LYS A 329 16.92 -4.16 -22.30
N ASP A 330 17.21 -2.84 -22.28
CA ASP A 330 18.26 -2.22 -23.07
C ASP A 330 19.47 -1.74 -22.22
N VAL A 331 19.51 -2.07 -20.91
CA VAL A 331 20.49 -1.51 -19.96
C VAL A 331 21.93 -1.86 -20.30
N GLN A 332 22.20 -3.06 -20.85
CA GLN A 332 23.54 -3.46 -21.25
C GLN A 332 24.08 -2.66 -22.45
N ASN A 333 23.21 -2.04 -23.23
CA ASN A 333 23.56 -1.18 -24.36
C ASN A 333 23.70 0.30 -23.98
N MET A 334 23.48 0.64 -22.71
CA MET A 334 23.59 2.02 -22.24
C MET A 334 25.05 2.42 -22.08
N ARG A 335 25.41 3.65 -22.53
CA ARG A 335 26.69 4.28 -22.17
C ARG A 335 26.74 4.52 -20.67
N THR A 336 27.95 4.54 -20.10
CA THR A 336 28.18 4.67 -18.65
C THR A 336 27.43 5.87 -18.03
N ALA A 337 27.49 7.04 -18.67
CA ALA A 337 26.78 8.23 -18.18
C ALA A 337 25.27 8.03 -18.11
N LYS A 338 24.66 7.42 -19.14
CA LYS A 338 23.23 7.11 -19.15
C LYS A 338 22.87 6.08 -18.09
N LEU A 339 23.70 5.05 -17.95
CA LEU A 339 23.51 3.99 -16.94
C LEU A 339 23.57 4.55 -15.51
N LYS A 340 24.60 5.37 -15.21
CA LYS A 340 24.75 6.02 -13.89
C LYS A 340 23.53 6.90 -13.56
N ARG A 341 23.05 7.71 -14.52
CA ARG A 341 21.84 8.54 -14.34
C ARG A 341 20.59 7.68 -14.15
N PHE A 342 20.48 6.57 -14.88
CA PHE A 342 19.37 5.61 -14.73
C PHE A 342 19.36 4.99 -13.34
N MET A 343 20.50 4.55 -12.83
CA MET A 343 20.63 3.94 -11.51
C MET A 343 20.52 4.94 -10.34
N ALA A 344 20.82 6.22 -10.58
CA ALA A 344 20.75 7.28 -9.55
C ALA A 344 19.34 7.78 -9.24
N ARG A 345 18.32 7.29 -9.92
CA ARG A 345 16.92 7.70 -9.67
C ARG A 345 16.42 7.20 -8.31
N GLY A 346 15.63 8.02 -7.62
CA GLY A 346 15.14 7.70 -6.28
C GLY A 346 14.26 6.45 -6.16
N GLY A 347 13.68 5.97 -7.29
CA GLY A 347 12.85 4.76 -7.35
C GLY A 347 13.57 3.52 -7.89
N PHE A 348 14.88 3.63 -8.21
CA PHE A 348 15.61 2.58 -8.94
C PHE A 348 15.58 1.21 -8.26
N ALA A 349 15.69 1.18 -6.92
CA ALA A 349 15.68 -0.10 -6.18
C ALA A 349 14.38 -0.87 -6.37
N GLU A 350 13.24 -0.21 -6.29
CA GLU A 350 11.93 -0.83 -6.51
C GLU A 350 11.71 -1.17 -7.99
N GLU A 351 12.17 -0.34 -8.90
CA GLU A 351 12.10 -0.60 -10.34
C GLU A 351 12.95 -1.82 -10.73
N LEU A 352 14.12 -2.01 -10.11
CA LEU A 352 14.98 -3.18 -10.30
C LEU A 352 14.30 -4.46 -9.79
N GLU A 353 13.63 -4.38 -8.64
CA GLU A 353 12.85 -5.51 -8.11
C GLU A 353 11.60 -5.79 -8.97
N LEU A 354 10.93 -4.77 -9.49
CA LEU A 354 9.86 -4.93 -10.47
C LEU A 354 10.36 -5.72 -11.68
N HIS A 355 11.51 -5.31 -12.27
CA HIS A 355 12.13 -6.01 -13.38
C HIS A 355 12.49 -7.46 -13.05
N ARG A 356 13.03 -7.72 -11.85
CA ARG A 356 13.35 -9.08 -11.42
C ARG A 356 12.13 -9.98 -11.40
N VAL A 357 11.02 -9.55 -10.76
CA VAL A 357 9.82 -10.38 -10.64
C VAL A 357 9.09 -10.53 -11.98
N ASP A 358 9.16 -9.52 -12.87
CA ASP A 358 8.64 -9.58 -14.24
C ASP A 358 9.37 -10.67 -15.05
N CYS A 359 10.70 -10.64 -15.07
CA CYS A 359 11.49 -11.66 -15.74
C CYS A 359 11.27 -13.07 -15.15
N GLN A 360 11.22 -13.19 -13.82
CA GLN A 360 11.04 -14.49 -13.17
C GLN A 360 9.65 -15.09 -13.38
N SER A 361 8.62 -14.26 -13.53
CA SER A 361 7.25 -14.72 -13.79
C SER A 361 7.01 -15.07 -15.27
N SER A 362 7.91 -14.68 -16.16
CA SER A 362 7.81 -14.90 -17.62
C SER A 362 8.90 -15.83 -18.13
N HIS A 363 9.90 -15.32 -18.81
CA HIS A 363 10.96 -16.10 -19.49
C HIS A 363 12.10 -16.58 -18.57
N GLY A 364 12.18 -16.11 -17.32
CA GLY A 364 13.16 -16.53 -16.32
C GLY A 364 14.58 -15.98 -16.48
N ALA A 365 14.90 -15.23 -17.54
CA ALA A 365 16.24 -14.67 -17.78
C ALA A 365 16.49 -13.43 -16.93
N LEU A 366 17.56 -13.46 -16.11
CA LEU A 366 17.93 -12.37 -15.19
C LEU A 366 19.21 -11.63 -15.60
N ASP A 367 19.69 -11.79 -16.85
CA ASP A 367 20.97 -11.20 -17.31
C ASP A 367 21.06 -9.69 -17.09
N ASN A 368 19.96 -8.94 -17.32
CA ASN A 368 19.91 -7.50 -17.11
C ASN A 368 19.86 -7.14 -15.63
N TYR A 369 19.16 -7.92 -14.81
CA TYR A 369 19.14 -7.75 -13.35
C TYR A 369 20.54 -7.99 -12.76
N ASP A 370 21.20 -9.09 -13.13
CA ASP A 370 22.53 -9.44 -12.64
C ASP A 370 23.58 -8.42 -13.11
N PHE A 371 23.46 -7.96 -14.36
CA PHE A 371 24.30 -6.88 -14.87
C PHE A 371 24.17 -5.60 -14.03
N LEU A 372 22.96 -5.17 -13.71
CA LEU A 372 22.73 -3.98 -12.90
C LEU A 372 23.20 -4.15 -11.45
N LYS A 373 23.08 -5.35 -10.88
CA LYS A 373 23.64 -5.67 -9.56
C LYS A 373 25.16 -5.56 -9.56
N ALA A 374 25.83 -6.15 -10.56
CA ALA A 374 27.28 -6.05 -10.72
C ALA A 374 27.73 -4.59 -10.91
N LYS A 375 26.99 -3.80 -11.70
CA LYS A 375 27.26 -2.37 -11.88
C LYS A 375 27.05 -1.56 -10.62
N ALA A 376 26.07 -1.90 -9.78
CA ALA A 376 25.85 -1.27 -8.49
C ALA A 376 27.05 -1.51 -7.55
N GLU A 377 27.61 -2.72 -7.56
CA GLU A 377 28.82 -3.06 -6.80
C GLU A 377 30.07 -2.34 -7.34
N GLU A 378 30.23 -2.29 -8.67
CA GLU A 378 31.33 -1.56 -9.32
C GLU A 378 31.33 -0.07 -8.94
N PHE A 379 30.13 0.55 -8.90
CA PHE A 379 29.97 1.98 -8.60
C PHE A 379 29.84 2.28 -7.09
N ALA A 380 29.88 1.30 -6.21
CA ALA A 380 29.58 1.48 -4.78
C ALA A 380 30.57 2.40 -4.04
N ASN A 381 31.80 2.54 -4.55
CA ASN A 381 32.86 3.32 -3.90
C ASN A 381 32.79 4.83 -4.15
N GLU A 382 31.96 5.27 -5.10
CA GLU A 382 31.82 6.67 -5.47
C GLU A 382 30.32 7.04 -5.67
N PRO A 383 29.93 8.30 -5.50
CA PRO A 383 28.58 8.73 -5.85
C PRO A 383 28.29 8.46 -7.33
N LEU A 384 27.14 7.83 -7.64
CA LEU A 384 26.70 7.60 -9.04
C LEU A 384 26.70 8.89 -9.87
N ILE A 385 26.29 9.99 -9.25
CA ILE A 385 26.35 11.34 -9.81
C ILE A 385 27.22 12.18 -8.89
N PRO A 386 28.52 12.32 -9.18
CA PRO A 386 29.43 13.16 -8.40
C PRO A 386 29.07 14.65 -8.61
N PRO A 387 29.50 15.54 -7.71
CA PRO A 387 29.41 16.98 -7.92
C PRO A 387 29.96 17.37 -9.30
N PRO A 388 29.28 18.27 -10.04
CA PRO A 388 29.73 18.66 -11.38
C PRO A 388 31.08 19.36 -11.34
N LEU A 389 31.96 19.05 -12.31
CA LEU A 389 33.30 19.68 -12.43
C LEU A 389 33.20 21.18 -12.67
N LEU A 390 32.19 21.65 -13.42
CA LEU A 390 31.86 23.04 -13.59
C LEU A 390 30.40 23.32 -13.35
N THR A 391 30.11 24.48 -12.79
CA THR A 391 28.76 24.98 -12.51
C THR A 391 28.44 26.23 -13.31
N GLY A 392 27.21 26.68 -13.32
CA GLY A 392 26.82 27.95 -13.92
C GLY A 392 27.56 29.17 -13.30
N ARG A 393 27.98 29.08 -12.03
CA ARG A 393 28.76 30.12 -11.37
C ARG A 393 30.16 30.21 -11.94
N ASP A 394 30.77 29.08 -12.27
CA ASP A 394 32.10 29.03 -12.86
C ASP A 394 32.09 29.63 -14.27
N LEU A 395 31.06 29.37 -15.07
CA LEU A 395 30.88 29.99 -16.37
C LEU A 395 30.75 31.53 -16.26
N ILE A 396 30.00 32.02 -15.28
CA ILE A 396 29.86 33.46 -15.02
C ILE A 396 31.20 34.07 -14.60
N ALA A 397 31.97 33.41 -13.75
CA ALA A 397 33.31 33.85 -13.33
C ALA A 397 34.29 33.93 -14.51
N LEU A 398 34.09 33.10 -15.54
CA LEU A 398 34.83 33.11 -16.79
C LEU A 398 34.34 34.20 -17.82
N GLY A 399 33.35 35.02 -17.41
CA GLY A 399 32.83 36.11 -18.23
C GLY A 399 31.66 35.73 -19.14
N TRP A 400 31.09 34.53 -19.01
CA TRP A 400 29.91 34.11 -19.76
C TRP A 400 28.66 34.81 -19.25
N LYS A 401 27.79 35.25 -20.15
CA LYS A 401 26.48 35.78 -19.78
C LYS A 401 25.51 34.60 -19.57
N PRO A 402 24.75 34.58 -18.44
CA PRO A 402 23.73 33.56 -18.19
C PRO A 402 22.73 33.47 -19.35
N GLY A 403 22.42 32.23 -19.78
CA GLY A 403 21.50 32.02 -20.89
C GLY A 403 21.19 30.55 -21.14
N PRO A 404 20.30 30.25 -22.10
CA PRO A 404 19.85 28.87 -22.39
C PRO A 404 20.98 27.91 -22.78
N HIS A 405 22.11 28.42 -23.23
CA HIS A 405 23.30 27.64 -23.63
C HIS A 405 24.05 27.02 -22.43
N PHE A 406 23.88 27.53 -21.20
CA PHE A 406 24.55 26.99 -20.01
C PHE A 406 24.16 25.53 -19.77
N GLY A 407 22.87 25.23 -19.86
CA GLY A 407 22.35 23.86 -19.63
C GLY A 407 23.04 22.82 -20.50
N PRO A 408 22.98 22.94 -21.86
CA PRO A 408 23.64 22.00 -22.77
C PRO A 408 25.14 21.86 -22.58
N ILE A 409 25.86 22.94 -22.30
CA ILE A 409 27.31 22.92 -22.07
C ILE A 409 27.62 22.13 -20.80
N LEU A 410 26.97 22.48 -19.67
CA LEU A 410 27.21 21.83 -18.40
C LEU A 410 26.78 20.35 -18.43
N GLU A 411 25.70 20.02 -19.14
CA GLU A 411 25.26 18.63 -19.33
C GLU A 411 26.29 17.83 -20.16
N THR A 412 26.90 18.43 -21.17
CA THR A 412 27.96 17.77 -21.95
C THR A 412 29.20 17.52 -21.11
N ILE A 413 29.64 18.50 -20.30
CA ILE A 413 30.76 18.35 -19.37
C ILE A 413 30.45 17.27 -18.33
N GLN A 414 29.27 17.30 -17.74
CA GLN A 414 28.86 16.27 -16.76
C GLN A 414 28.77 14.86 -17.40
N THR A 415 28.34 14.79 -18.67
CA THR A 415 28.32 13.51 -19.39
C THR A 415 29.74 12.98 -19.58
N ALA A 416 30.69 13.83 -19.98
CA ALA A 416 32.11 13.49 -20.12
C ALA A 416 32.72 13.09 -18.76
N GLN A 417 32.34 13.77 -17.67
CA GLN A 417 32.72 13.39 -16.31
C GLN A 417 32.20 11.98 -15.93
N LEU A 418 30.93 11.69 -16.17
CA LEU A 418 30.34 10.38 -15.89
C LEU A 418 30.94 9.25 -16.75
N GLU A 419 31.39 9.56 -17.96
CA GLU A 419 32.12 8.63 -18.85
C GLU A 419 33.63 8.50 -18.46
N GLY A 420 34.12 9.30 -17.51
CA GLY A 420 35.52 9.28 -17.07
C GLY A 420 36.51 9.92 -18.04
N THR A 421 36.02 10.66 -19.01
CA THR A 421 36.87 11.39 -20.01
C THR A 421 37.30 12.76 -19.50
N LEU A 422 36.59 13.35 -18.55
CA LEU A 422 36.99 14.54 -17.79
C LEU A 422 36.93 14.16 -16.29
N THR A 423 38.04 14.33 -15.60
CA THR A 423 38.19 13.92 -14.21
C THR A 423 38.42 15.05 -13.24
N THR A 424 38.92 16.20 -13.75
CA THR A 424 39.22 17.38 -12.94
C THR A 424 38.57 18.65 -13.51
N PRO A 425 38.35 19.68 -12.65
CA PRO A 425 37.86 20.97 -13.09
C PRO A 425 38.78 21.62 -14.15
N GLU A 426 40.11 21.43 -14.06
CA GLU A 426 41.09 21.96 -14.97
C GLU A 426 40.91 21.35 -16.36
N GLU A 427 40.73 20.02 -16.45
CA GLU A 427 40.43 19.33 -17.72
C GLU A 427 39.12 19.85 -18.34
N ALA A 428 38.08 20.05 -17.50
CA ALA A 428 36.82 20.59 -17.93
C ALA A 428 36.92 22.04 -18.48
N LEU A 429 37.79 22.86 -17.87
CA LEU A 429 38.09 24.22 -18.38
C LEU A 429 38.83 24.18 -19.71
N VAL A 430 39.79 23.29 -19.89
CA VAL A 430 40.50 23.09 -21.16
C VAL A 430 39.52 22.66 -22.23
N TRP A 431 38.66 21.68 -21.93
CA TRP A 431 37.63 21.21 -22.85
C TRP A 431 36.65 22.33 -23.23
N LEU A 432 36.18 23.12 -22.25
CA LEU A 432 35.31 24.28 -22.50
C LEU A 432 35.92 25.27 -23.47
N ASN A 433 37.17 25.65 -23.25
CA ASN A 433 37.87 26.59 -24.10
C ASN A 433 38.10 26.07 -25.53
N GLN A 434 38.33 24.76 -25.70
CA GLN A 434 38.51 24.14 -27.01
C GLN A 434 37.19 24.03 -27.81
N ASN A 435 36.10 23.75 -27.17
CA ASN A 435 34.81 23.51 -27.82
C ASN A 435 33.93 24.77 -27.88
N HIS A 436 34.19 25.75 -27.01
CA HIS A 436 33.48 27.01 -26.89
C HIS A 436 34.52 28.14 -26.65
N PRO A 437 35.34 28.51 -27.64
CA PRO A 437 36.52 29.40 -27.44
C PRO A 437 36.22 30.85 -27.08
N GLN A 438 34.95 31.26 -27.18
CA GLN A 438 34.52 32.59 -26.74
C GLN A 438 33.18 32.53 -26.01
N PRO A 439 33.02 33.27 -24.87
CA PRO A 439 31.70 33.43 -24.28
C PRO A 439 30.79 34.12 -25.31
N PRO A 440 29.56 33.63 -25.51
CA PRO A 440 28.61 34.31 -26.37
C PRO A 440 28.35 35.73 -25.85
N VAL A 441 28.48 36.74 -26.73
CA VAL A 441 28.32 38.17 -26.45
C VAL A 441 26.88 38.51 -26.05
#